data_414a180a3de49eb972e33ba589c65a82
#
_entry.id   414a180a3de49eb972e33ba589c65a82
#
_cell.length_a   1.000
_cell.length_b   1.000
_cell.length_c   1.000
_cell.angle_alpha   90.00
_cell.angle_beta   90.00
_cell.angle_gamma   90.00
#
_symmetry.space_group_name_H-M   'P 1'
#
loop_
_entity.id
_entity.type
_entity.pdbx_description
1 polymer ?
#
loop_
_entity_poly.entity_id
_entity_poly.type
_entity_poly.pdbx_seq_one_letter_code
_entity_poly.pdbx_strand_id
1 'polypeptide(L)'
;MFVISTRNFPPELGGMQSLMGGLAESLLNYGPVKVFADKKSDQDNACDEKSSLDIERISGIKLFRKYRKSGVVNEFVKEQNNIRALILDHWKSLEHLDKNIISKTKVICLIHSKEINFPINSSQNKRIIKSMSKADCVVSNSNFTKQLAINLGIEKKKIKIIFPGINKPKKIEDKFDLESKNIFQNSFPKIITVARLEKRKGHEKILMSIKNLKARYPNIKYVSIGSGNEKNNLTKLCRELGLDKEVSFLENIDNSLKIALIKNSNLFLMPTIIDNKSVEGFGISYVEAASYGVSSIGGKDGGASDAISHEKTGLICDGNDLNSIYSSIEKIIQNEKYKEFGKEAEKFSKKFYWNKVVQEYINLIKSL
;
A
#
# COMPACT_ATOMS: atom_id res chain seq x y z
N MET A 1 -17.47 -17.48 -11.17
CA MET A 1 -16.04 -17.24 -10.87
C MET A 1 -15.73 -15.76 -10.82
N PHE A 2 -14.60 -15.36 -10.23
CA PHE A 2 -14.06 -14.00 -10.31
C PHE A 2 -12.85 -13.99 -11.24
N VAL A 3 -12.69 -12.93 -12.02
CA VAL A 3 -11.54 -12.76 -12.91
C VAL A 3 -10.77 -11.50 -12.47
N ILE A 4 -9.47 -11.64 -12.27
CA ILE A 4 -8.59 -10.53 -11.90
C ILE A 4 -7.57 -10.33 -13.03
N SER A 5 -7.46 -9.10 -13.54
CA SER A 5 -6.39 -8.75 -14.48
C SER A 5 -5.51 -7.67 -13.86
N THR A 6 -4.26 -8.03 -13.56
CA THR A 6 -3.34 -7.19 -12.81
C THR A 6 -1.99 -7.04 -13.46
N ARG A 7 -1.31 -5.93 -13.16
CA ARG A 7 0.07 -5.64 -13.56
C ARG A 7 1.06 -5.93 -12.42
N ASN A 8 0.53 -6.02 -11.21
CA ASN A 8 1.31 -6.13 -9.99
C ASN A 8 0.74 -7.26 -9.13
N PHE A 9 1.48 -8.36 -9.02
CA PHE A 9 1.03 -9.53 -8.28
C PHE A 9 2.22 -10.18 -7.54
N PRO A 10 2.01 -10.87 -6.40
CA PRO A 10 3.08 -11.65 -5.77
C PRO A 10 3.77 -12.61 -6.76
N PRO A 11 5.05 -12.97 -6.54
CA PRO A 11 5.87 -12.77 -5.34
C PRO A 11 6.57 -11.42 -5.24
N GLU A 12 6.46 -10.55 -6.25
CA GLU A 12 7.04 -9.21 -6.18
C GLU A 12 6.52 -8.47 -4.95
N LEU A 13 7.40 -7.76 -4.22
CA LEU A 13 7.04 -7.06 -3.00
C LEU A 13 6.54 -5.64 -3.29
N GLY A 14 5.46 -5.24 -2.61
CA GLY A 14 4.91 -3.89 -2.68
C GLY A 14 3.44 -3.81 -2.29
N GLY A 15 2.95 -2.61 -2.02
CA GLY A 15 1.57 -2.40 -1.58
C GLY A 15 0.52 -2.85 -2.60
N MET A 16 0.80 -2.66 -3.90
CA MET A 16 -0.10 -3.11 -4.97
C MET A 16 -0.15 -4.63 -5.09
N GLN A 17 1.00 -5.29 -4.97
CA GLN A 17 1.12 -6.74 -4.99
C GLN A 17 0.39 -7.35 -3.81
N SER A 18 0.61 -6.82 -2.62
CA SER A 18 -0.10 -7.25 -1.39
C SER A 18 -1.61 -7.05 -1.51
N LEU A 19 -2.05 -5.92 -2.09
CA LEU A 19 -3.47 -5.65 -2.32
C LEU A 19 -4.10 -6.68 -3.27
N MET A 20 -3.48 -6.89 -4.45
CA MET A 20 -4.07 -7.76 -5.46
C MET A 20 -4.00 -9.23 -5.06
N GLY A 21 -2.91 -9.67 -4.41
CA GLY A 21 -2.78 -11.01 -3.86
C GLY A 21 -3.80 -11.28 -2.75
N GLY A 22 -3.88 -10.39 -1.77
CA GLY A 22 -4.81 -10.55 -0.65
C GLY A 22 -6.29 -10.48 -1.09
N LEU A 23 -6.62 -9.66 -2.09
CA LEU A 23 -7.96 -9.65 -2.69
C LEU A 23 -8.26 -10.98 -3.38
N ALA A 24 -7.34 -11.49 -4.21
CA ALA A 24 -7.51 -12.75 -4.93
C ALA A 24 -7.73 -13.93 -3.95
N GLU A 25 -6.84 -14.06 -2.95
CA GLU A 25 -6.95 -15.10 -1.93
C GLU A 25 -8.25 -15.00 -1.13
N SER A 26 -8.68 -13.77 -0.79
CA SER A 26 -9.90 -13.58 0.00
C SER A 26 -11.17 -13.89 -0.80
N LEU A 27 -11.16 -13.68 -2.11
CA LEU A 27 -12.28 -14.00 -3.01
C LEU A 27 -12.47 -15.51 -3.19
N LEU A 28 -11.45 -16.35 -2.98
CA LEU A 28 -11.57 -17.82 -3.02
C LEU A 28 -12.65 -18.34 -2.07
N ASN A 29 -12.87 -17.67 -0.95
CA ASN A 29 -13.94 -18.05 -0.01
C ASN A 29 -15.35 -17.85 -0.59
N TYR A 30 -15.48 -17.19 -1.76
CA TYR A 30 -16.77 -16.88 -2.39
C TYR A 30 -16.92 -17.50 -3.77
N GLY A 31 -15.89 -18.19 -4.26
CA GLY A 31 -15.91 -18.94 -5.52
C GLY A 31 -14.56 -18.95 -6.24
N PRO A 32 -14.46 -19.66 -7.35
CA PRO A 32 -13.22 -19.77 -8.13
C PRO A 32 -12.71 -18.41 -8.58
N VAL A 33 -11.36 -18.23 -8.54
CA VAL A 33 -10.67 -17.02 -8.94
C VAL A 33 -9.64 -17.34 -10.02
N LYS A 34 -9.75 -16.69 -11.18
CA LYS A 34 -8.74 -16.70 -12.27
C LYS A 34 -7.97 -15.39 -12.24
N VAL A 35 -6.64 -15.46 -12.24
CA VAL A 35 -5.76 -14.28 -12.23
C VAL A 35 -4.91 -14.23 -13.49
N PHE A 36 -5.01 -13.14 -14.23
CA PHE A 36 -4.11 -12.81 -15.33
C PHE A 36 -3.10 -11.75 -14.86
N ALA A 37 -1.85 -12.16 -14.64
CA ALA A 37 -0.81 -11.28 -14.11
C ALA A 37 0.34 -11.08 -15.09
N ASP A 38 1.03 -9.94 -15.02
CA ASP A 38 2.26 -9.74 -15.78
C ASP A 38 3.37 -10.66 -15.25
N LYS A 39 4.06 -11.41 -16.12
CA LYS A 39 5.28 -12.13 -15.75
C LYS A 39 6.41 -11.13 -15.51
N LYS A 40 7.07 -11.22 -14.36
CA LYS A 40 8.15 -10.32 -13.94
C LYS A 40 9.49 -11.04 -13.83
N SER A 41 9.50 -12.27 -13.34
CA SER A 41 10.69 -13.09 -13.13
C SER A 41 10.36 -14.57 -13.31
N ASP A 42 11.39 -15.41 -13.29
CA ASP A 42 11.19 -16.87 -13.32
C ASP A 42 10.73 -17.41 -11.95
N GLN A 43 10.94 -16.67 -10.88
CA GLN A 43 10.43 -17.02 -9.55
C GLN A 43 8.89 -16.95 -9.46
N ASP A 44 8.25 -16.25 -10.41
CA ASP A 44 6.79 -16.14 -10.46
C ASP A 44 6.14 -17.54 -10.53
N ASN A 45 6.63 -18.43 -11.40
CA ASN A 45 6.08 -19.77 -11.60
C ASN A 45 6.18 -20.62 -10.33
N ALA A 46 7.34 -20.63 -9.67
CA ALA A 46 7.56 -21.41 -8.45
C ALA A 46 6.68 -20.93 -7.26
N CYS A 47 6.29 -19.66 -7.27
CA CYS A 47 5.34 -19.12 -6.31
C CYS A 47 3.90 -19.52 -6.66
N ASP A 48 3.55 -19.47 -7.94
CA ASP A 48 2.20 -19.77 -8.43
C ASP A 48 1.84 -21.24 -8.21
N GLU A 49 2.78 -22.17 -8.38
CA GLU A 49 2.61 -23.61 -8.10
C GLU A 49 2.22 -23.91 -6.65
N LYS A 50 2.60 -23.05 -5.72
CA LYS A 50 2.25 -23.18 -4.29
C LYS A 50 0.94 -22.47 -3.93
N SER A 51 0.33 -21.77 -4.88
CA SER A 51 -0.89 -21.02 -4.69
C SER A 51 -2.13 -21.89 -4.97
N SER A 52 -3.20 -21.67 -4.22
CA SER A 52 -4.52 -22.23 -4.53
C SER A 52 -5.28 -21.45 -5.62
N LEU A 53 -4.69 -20.37 -6.14
CA LEU A 53 -5.25 -19.54 -7.19
C LEU A 53 -4.91 -20.12 -8.57
N ASP A 54 -5.83 -20.01 -9.52
CA ASP A 54 -5.55 -20.25 -10.93
C ASP A 54 -4.92 -18.99 -11.55
N ILE A 55 -3.58 -19.02 -11.70
CA ILE A 55 -2.77 -17.88 -12.13
C ILE A 55 -2.18 -18.13 -13.51
N GLU A 56 -2.41 -17.19 -14.43
CA GLU A 56 -1.79 -17.17 -15.74
C GLU A 56 -0.89 -15.95 -15.88
N ARG A 57 0.42 -16.21 -16.11
CA ARG A 57 1.45 -15.17 -16.25
C ARG A 57 1.66 -14.78 -17.71
N ILE A 58 1.36 -13.53 -18.02
CA ILE A 58 1.55 -12.99 -19.37
C ILE A 58 2.99 -12.52 -19.56
N SER A 59 3.73 -13.24 -20.37
CA SER A 59 5.15 -13.01 -20.66
C SER A 59 5.38 -12.07 -21.86
N GLY A 60 6.67 -11.92 -22.26
CA GLY A 60 7.13 -11.26 -23.45
C GLY A 60 7.43 -9.76 -23.30
N ILE A 61 7.73 -9.09 -24.42
CA ILE A 61 8.22 -7.69 -24.43
C ILE A 61 7.26 -6.76 -23.70
N LYS A 62 7.78 -6.02 -22.72
CA LYS A 62 7.01 -5.15 -21.80
C LYS A 62 6.09 -4.16 -22.53
N LEU A 63 6.57 -3.61 -23.69
CA LEU A 63 5.81 -2.64 -24.45
C LEU A 63 4.48 -3.19 -24.98
N PHE A 64 4.47 -4.47 -25.43
CA PHE A 64 3.31 -5.15 -26.02
C PHE A 64 2.52 -6.00 -25.03
N ARG A 65 3.00 -6.17 -23.80
CA ARG A 65 2.39 -7.05 -22.79
C ARG A 65 0.93 -6.69 -22.48
N LYS A 66 0.62 -5.39 -22.41
CA LYS A 66 -0.74 -4.91 -22.17
C LYS A 66 -1.73 -5.36 -23.26
N TYR A 67 -1.31 -5.39 -24.52
CA TYR A 67 -2.15 -5.84 -25.64
C TYR A 67 -2.38 -7.35 -25.58
N ARG A 68 -1.29 -8.13 -25.37
CA ARG A 68 -1.40 -9.58 -25.21
C ARG A 68 -2.31 -9.95 -24.05
N LYS A 69 -2.10 -9.35 -22.89
CA LYS A 69 -2.94 -9.59 -21.72
C LYS A 69 -4.41 -9.26 -21.98
N SER A 70 -4.70 -8.15 -22.64
CA SER A 70 -6.06 -7.81 -23.02
C SER A 70 -6.67 -8.80 -24.02
N GLY A 71 -5.88 -9.33 -24.97
CA GLY A 71 -6.31 -10.38 -25.88
C GLY A 71 -6.74 -11.63 -25.13
N VAL A 72 -5.84 -12.17 -24.29
CA VAL A 72 -6.12 -13.37 -23.48
C VAL A 72 -7.33 -13.19 -22.57
N VAL A 73 -7.44 -12.04 -21.90
CA VAL A 73 -8.61 -11.75 -21.04
C VAL A 73 -9.90 -11.66 -21.85
N ASN A 74 -9.88 -11.04 -23.04
CA ASN A 74 -11.05 -10.95 -23.89
C ASN A 74 -11.53 -12.34 -24.36
N GLU A 75 -10.60 -13.20 -24.81
CA GLU A 75 -10.92 -14.58 -25.22
C GLU A 75 -11.52 -15.35 -24.04
N PHE A 76 -10.86 -15.32 -22.89
CA PHE A 76 -11.36 -15.98 -21.69
C PHE A 76 -12.77 -15.50 -21.30
N VAL A 77 -13.00 -14.19 -21.27
CA VAL A 77 -14.32 -13.61 -20.91
C VAL A 77 -15.38 -13.99 -21.94
N LYS A 78 -15.02 -14.10 -23.22
CA LYS A 78 -15.94 -14.49 -24.30
C LYS A 78 -16.41 -15.94 -24.16
N GLU A 79 -15.52 -16.84 -23.73
CA GLU A 79 -15.78 -18.27 -23.59
C GLU A 79 -16.53 -18.63 -22.29
N GLN A 80 -16.46 -17.77 -21.27
CA GLN A 80 -17.04 -18.04 -19.96
C GLN A 80 -18.43 -17.38 -19.80
N ASN A 81 -19.41 -18.16 -19.35
CA ASN A 81 -20.77 -17.68 -19.11
C ASN A 81 -21.08 -17.35 -17.65
N ASN A 82 -20.16 -17.64 -16.71
CA ASN A 82 -20.42 -17.59 -15.27
C ASN A 82 -19.49 -16.62 -14.52
N ILE A 83 -18.97 -15.60 -15.20
CA ILE A 83 -18.11 -14.58 -14.55
C ILE A 83 -18.97 -13.65 -13.72
N ARG A 84 -18.72 -13.63 -12.41
CA ARG A 84 -19.43 -12.76 -11.44
C ARG A 84 -18.91 -11.33 -11.46
N ALA A 85 -17.61 -11.15 -11.66
CA ALA A 85 -16.97 -9.86 -11.82
C ALA A 85 -15.60 -9.99 -12.50
N LEU A 86 -15.24 -8.98 -13.29
CA LEU A 86 -13.90 -8.72 -13.81
C LEU A 86 -13.30 -7.54 -13.03
N ILE A 87 -12.23 -7.81 -12.27
CA ILE A 87 -11.57 -6.82 -11.40
C ILE A 87 -10.20 -6.48 -11.98
N LEU A 88 -9.93 -5.18 -12.16
CA LEU A 88 -8.73 -4.68 -12.78
C LEU A 88 -7.98 -3.76 -11.81
N ASP A 89 -6.67 -3.96 -11.68
CA ASP A 89 -5.80 -3.20 -10.79
C ASP A 89 -5.50 -1.76 -11.26
N HIS A 90 -5.82 -1.44 -12.52
CA HIS A 90 -5.32 -0.20 -13.14
C HIS A 90 -6.09 0.10 -14.45
N TRP A 91 -6.31 1.37 -14.76
CA TRP A 91 -6.98 1.78 -15.99
C TRP A 91 -6.30 1.25 -17.28
N LYS A 92 -4.97 1.05 -17.26
CA LYS A 92 -4.25 0.45 -18.41
C LYS A 92 -4.58 -1.04 -18.62
N SER A 93 -4.99 -1.74 -17.57
CA SER A 93 -5.47 -3.12 -17.69
C SER A 93 -6.85 -3.17 -18.35
N LEU A 94 -7.63 -2.09 -18.23
CA LEU A 94 -8.95 -1.92 -18.87
C LEU A 94 -8.86 -1.31 -20.28
N GLU A 95 -7.82 -0.55 -20.59
CA GLU A 95 -7.71 0.28 -21.79
C GLU A 95 -7.98 -0.47 -23.10
N HIS A 96 -7.43 -1.67 -23.24
CA HIS A 96 -7.48 -2.47 -24.47
C HIS A 96 -8.49 -3.64 -24.43
N LEU A 97 -9.29 -3.74 -23.36
CA LEU A 97 -10.38 -4.70 -23.31
C LEU A 97 -11.51 -4.25 -24.25
N ASP A 98 -12.11 -5.21 -24.96
CA ASP A 98 -13.25 -4.96 -25.84
C ASP A 98 -14.51 -4.71 -24.98
N LYS A 99 -15.12 -3.54 -25.16
CA LYS A 99 -16.32 -3.15 -24.42
C LYS A 99 -17.49 -4.13 -24.64
N ASN A 100 -17.67 -4.63 -25.86
CA ASN A 100 -18.77 -5.53 -26.18
C ASN A 100 -18.61 -6.89 -25.50
N ILE A 101 -17.37 -7.37 -25.36
CA ILE A 101 -17.04 -8.62 -24.67
C ILE A 101 -17.29 -8.46 -23.17
N ILE A 102 -16.68 -7.42 -22.55
CA ILE A 102 -16.74 -7.24 -21.09
C ILE A 102 -18.10 -6.73 -20.59
N SER A 103 -18.98 -6.18 -21.47
CA SER A 103 -20.32 -5.71 -21.09
C SER A 103 -21.25 -6.83 -20.60
N LYS A 104 -20.87 -8.09 -20.82
CA LYS A 104 -21.59 -9.26 -20.30
C LYS A 104 -21.26 -9.61 -18.85
N THR A 105 -20.31 -8.91 -18.24
CA THR A 105 -19.89 -9.13 -16.86
C THR A 105 -19.77 -7.80 -16.10
N LYS A 106 -19.78 -7.85 -14.78
CA LYS A 106 -19.58 -6.68 -13.92
C LYS A 106 -18.12 -6.27 -13.91
N VAL A 107 -17.79 -5.07 -14.33
CA VAL A 107 -16.42 -4.58 -14.49
C VAL A 107 -16.08 -3.58 -13.40
N ILE A 108 -15.09 -3.93 -12.57
CA ILE A 108 -14.60 -3.10 -11.47
C ILE A 108 -13.14 -2.71 -11.75
N CYS A 109 -12.83 -1.42 -11.76
CA CYS A 109 -11.46 -0.93 -11.91
C CYS A 109 -10.98 -0.22 -10.65
N LEU A 110 -9.85 -0.68 -10.10
CA LEU A 110 -9.23 -0.08 -8.92
C LEU A 110 -8.36 1.11 -9.33
N ILE A 111 -8.31 2.13 -8.46
CA ILE A 111 -7.45 3.31 -8.58
C ILE A 111 -6.71 3.58 -7.27
N HIS A 112 -5.44 4.08 -7.40
CA HIS A 112 -4.50 4.12 -6.27
C HIS A 112 -3.82 5.48 -6.05
N SER A 113 -4.04 6.47 -6.89
CA SER A 113 -3.57 7.86 -6.89
C SER A 113 -2.61 8.24 -8.03
N LYS A 114 -1.36 7.79 -8.00
CA LYS A 114 -0.32 8.22 -8.95
C LYS A 114 -0.71 8.04 -10.42
N GLU A 115 -1.36 6.92 -10.75
CA GLU A 115 -1.72 6.54 -12.12
C GLU A 115 -2.89 7.34 -12.71
N ILE A 116 -3.59 8.10 -11.86
CA ILE A 116 -4.67 9.00 -12.27
C ILE A 116 -4.34 10.47 -11.98
N ASN A 117 -3.18 10.77 -11.39
CA ASN A 117 -2.77 12.14 -11.07
C ASN A 117 -2.13 12.83 -12.30
N PHE A 118 -2.96 13.22 -13.24
CA PHE A 118 -2.56 13.92 -14.47
C PHE A 118 -3.32 15.24 -14.65
N PRO A 119 -2.72 16.22 -15.35
CA PRO A 119 -3.41 17.46 -15.65
C PRO A 119 -4.71 17.22 -16.44
N ILE A 120 -5.75 17.96 -16.08
CA ILE A 120 -7.04 17.96 -16.78
C ILE A 120 -6.80 18.30 -18.27
N ASN A 121 -7.54 17.64 -19.16
CA ASN A 121 -7.43 17.77 -20.63
C ASN A 121 -6.12 17.27 -21.26
N SER A 122 -5.18 16.71 -20.48
CA SER A 122 -4.02 16.05 -21.06
C SER A 122 -4.42 14.81 -21.88
N SER A 123 -3.55 14.36 -22.79
CA SER A 123 -3.77 13.13 -23.55
C SER A 123 -3.95 11.92 -22.63
N GLN A 124 -3.21 11.86 -21.51
CA GLN A 124 -3.36 10.83 -20.50
C GLN A 124 -4.72 10.90 -19.79
N ASN A 125 -5.19 12.11 -19.43
CA ASN A 125 -6.50 12.30 -18.83
C ASN A 125 -7.60 11.76 -19.74
N LYS A 126 -7.61 12.14 -21.03
CA LYS A 126 -8.59 11.65 -22.02
C LYS A 126 -8.58 10.12 -22.13
N ARG A 127 -7.39 9.49 -22.13
CA ARG A 127 -7.24 8.03 -22.16
C ARG A 127 -7.79 7.36 -20.90
N ILE A 128 -7.53 7.94 -19.71
CA ILE A 128 -8.03 7.45 -18.43
C ILE A 128 -9.55 7.48 -18.43
N ILE A 129 -10.18 8.61 -18.77
CA ILE A 129 -11.64 8.76 -18.81
C ILE A 129 -12.26 7.76 -19.78
N LYS A 130 -11.71 7.65 -21.01
CA LYS A 130 -12.15 6.67 -22.01
C LYS A 130 -12.05 5.23 -21.52
N SER A 131 -10.99 4.89 -20.78
CA SER A 131 -10.83 3.55 -20.21
C SER A 131 -11.84 3.32 -19.08
N MET A 132 -11.96 4.28 -18.15
CA MET A 132 -12.87 4.18 -16.99
C MET A 132 -14.35 4.19 -17.38
N SER A 133 -14.72 4.73 -18.55
CA SER A 133 -16.10 4.65 -19.02
C SER A 133 -16.59 3.22 -19.30
N LYS A 134 -15.67 2.27 -19.48
CA LYS A 134 -15.95 0.83 -19.64
C LYS A 134 -16.24 0.12 -18.31
N ALA A 135 -15.86 0.70 -17.17
CA ALA A 135 -16.11 0.12 -15.86
C ALA A 135 -17.50 0.45 -15.35
N ASP A 136 -18.18 -0.51 -14.73
CA ASP A 136 -19.44 -0.29 -14.03
C ASP A 136 -19.19 0.44 -12.72
N CYS A 137 -18.08 0.12 -12.05
CA CYS A 137 -17.63 0.78 -10.83
C CYS A 137 -16.12 1.02 -10.82
N VAL A 138 -15.73 2.17 -10.29
CA VAL A 138 -14.33 2.52 -9.99
C VAL A 138 -14.14 2.47 -8.49
N VAL A 139 -13.26 1.58 -8.01
CA VAL A 139 -12.96 1.45 -6.59
C VAL A 139 -11.72 2.28 -6.24
N SER A 140 -11.92 3.25 -5.39
CA SER A 140 -10.86 4.11 -4.85
C SER A 140 -10.34 3.55 -3.52
N ASN A 141 -9.03 3.56 -3.34
CA ASN A 141 -8.38 3.08 -2.12
C ASN A 141 -8.41 4.10 -0.96
N SER A 142 -8.90 5.33 -1.17
CA SER A 142 -9.00 6.39 -0.16
C SER A 142 -9.94 7.51 -0.58
N ASN A 143 -10.34 8.36 0.38
CA ASN A 143 -11.06 9.61 0.09
C ASN A 143 -10.23 10.55 -0.78
N PHE A 144 -8.92 10.63 -0.53
CA PHE A 144 -7.99 11.42 -1.33
C PHE A 144 -8.00 10.97 -2.80
N THR A 145 -7.83 9.68 -3.05
CA THR A 145 -7.83 9.13 -4.42
C THR A 145 -9.20 9.29 -5.10
N LYS A 146 -10.29 9.17 -4.34
CA LYS A 146 -11.65 9.47 -4.85
C LYS A 146 -11.75 10.91 -5.32
N GLN A 147 -11.23 11.87 -4.54
CA GLN A 147 -11.26 13.28 -4.94
C GLN A 147 -10.42 13.55 -6.19
N LEU A 148 -9.24 12.92 -6.31
CA LEU A 148 -8.44 12.97 -7.54
C LEU A 148 -9.24 12.46 -8.76
N ALA A 149 -9.96 11.35 -8.60
CA ALA A 149 -10.76 10.78 -9.68
C ALA A 149 -11.93 11.69 -10.10
N ILE A 150 -12.61 12.32 -9.13
CA ILE A 150 -13.66 13.31 -9.40
C ILE A 150 -13.09 14.52 -10.15
N ASN A 151 -11.97 15.06 -9.68
CA ASN A 151 -11.30 16.20 -10.31
C ASN A 151 -10.82 15.87 -11.73
N LEU A 152 -10.47 14.61 -11.98
CA LEU A 152 -10.09 14.13 -13.31
C LEU A 152 -11.28 14.05 -14.29
N GLY A 153 -12.51 14.08 -13.79
CA GLY A 153 -13.75 14.00 -14.58
C GLY A 153 -14.45 12.62 -14.56
N ILE A 154 -14.07 11.72 -13.64
CA ILE A 154 -14.80 10.46 -13.45
C ILE A 154 -16.09 10.75 -12.65
N GLU A 155 -17.22 10.24 -13.12
CA GLU A 155 -18.52 10.47 -12.48
C GLU A 155 -18.54 9.97 -11.03
N LYS A 156 -18.88 10.87 -10.09
CA LYS A 156 -18.90 10.59 -8.63
C LYS A 156 -19.74 9.35 -8.29
N LYS A 157 -20.87 9.13 -9.00
CA LYS A 157 -21.77 7.98 -8.75
C LYS A 157 -21.10 6.63 -9.06
N LYS A 158 -20.14 6.59 -9.99
CA LYS A 158 -19.38 5.39 -10.33
C LYS A 158 -18.26 5.08 -9.33
N ILE A 159 -17.90 6.01 -8.45
CA ILE A 159 -16.75 5.84 -7.56
C ILE A 159 -17.23 5.36 -6.19
N LYS A 160 -16.72 4.20 -5.77
CA LYS A 160 -16.88 3.65 -4.42
C LYS A 160 -15.53 3.65 -3.71
N ILE A 161 -15.53 3.87 -2.40
CA ILE A 161 -14.32 3.70 -1.59
C ILE A 161 -14.37 2.31 -1.00
N ILE A 162 -13.34 1.52 -1.24
CA ILE A 162 -13.03 0.31 -0.49
C ILE A 162 -11.55 0.39 -0.12
N PHE A 163 -11.27 0.49 1.16
CA PHE A 163 -9.91 0.59 1.67
C PHE A 163 -9.12 -0.69 1.43
N PRO A 164 -7.80 -0.60 1.26
CA PRO A 164 -6.94 -1.79 1.14
C PRO A 164 -7.06 -2.70 2.35
N GLY A 165 -7.11 -4.02 2.07
CA GLY A 165 -7.11 -5.03 3.10
C GLY A 165 -5.71 -5.33 3.64
N ILE A 166 -5.65 -5.77 4.90
CA ILE A 166 -4.47 -6.33 5.54
C ILE A 166 -4.78 -7.71 6.15
N ASN A 167 -3.74 -8.51 6.33
CA ASN A 167 -3.86 -9.76 7.04
C ASN A 167 -4.02 -9.51 8.55
N LYS A 168 -4.71 -10.43 9.25
CA LYS A 168 -4.73 -10.42 10.71
C LYS A 168 -3.31 -10.60 11.27
N PRO A 169 -3.01 -9.99 12.42
CA PRO A 169 -1.72 -10.18 13.08
C PRO A 169 -1.40 -11.68 13.28
N LYS A 170 -0.17 -12.04 12.95
CA LYS A 170 0.37 -13.38 13.21
C LYS A 170 1.14 -13.40 14.52
N LYS A 171 1.17 -14.55 15.18
CA LYS A 171 2.09 -14.78 16.31
C LYS A 171 3.53 -14.68 15.78
N ILE A 172 4.37 -13.95 16.51
CA ILE A 172 5.78 -13.80 16.16
C ILE A 172 6.54 -14.99 16.78
N GLU A 173 7.39 -15.61 15.99
CA GLU A 173 8.30 -16.65 16.47
C GLU A 173 9.39 -16.04 17.36
N ASP A 174 9.76 -16.72 18.44
CA ASP A 174 10.68 -16.21 19.45
C ASP A 174 12.04 -15.79 18.86
N LYS A 175 12.53 -16.50 17.84
CA LYS A 175 13.79 -16.14 17.15
C LYS A 175 13.75 -14.76 16.52
N PHE A 176 12.64 -14.39 15.87
CA PHE A 176 12.49 -13.07 15.23
C PHE A 176 12.21 -11.97 16.26
N ASP A 177 11.51 -12.31 17.35
CA ASP A 177 11.32 -11.38 18.46
C ASP A 177 12.67 -11.04 19.12
N LEU A 178 13.52 -12.04 19.36
CA LEU A 178 14.86 -11.86 19.89
C LEU A 178 15.75 -11.03 18.94
N GLU A 179 15.74 -11.38 17.65
CA GLU A 179 16.49 -10.65 16.61
C GLU A 179 16.08 -9.18 16.54
N SER A 180 14.77 -8.90 16.57
CA SER A 180 14.27 -7.52 16.56
C SER A 180 14.67 -6.74 17.82
N LYS A 181 14.69 -7.39 19.00
CA LYS A 181 15.17 -6.81 20.25
C LYS A 181 16.66 -6.50 20.18
N ASN A 182 17.45 -7.36 19.54
CA ASN A 182 18.89 -7.13 19.34
C ASN A 182 19.15 -5.95 18.39
N ILE A 183 18.34 -5.78 17.33
CA ILE A 183 18.45 -4.63 16.42
C ILE A 183 18.11 -3.31 17.13
N PHE A 184 17.06 -3.30 17.94
CA PHE A 184 16.68 -2.12 18.71
C PHE A 184 17.54 -1.94 19.97
N GLN A 185 18.12 -3.01 20.51
CA GLN A 185 18.82 -2.99 21.79
C GLN A 185 17.95 -2.36 22.90
N ASN A 186 18.58 -1.65 23.85
CA ASN A 186 17.91 -0.92 24.92
C ASN A 186 17.52 0.52 24.50
N SER A 187 17.20 0.71 23.23
CA SER A 187 16.88 2.04 22.69
C SER A 187 15.51 2.53 23.11
N PHE A 188 15.39 3.86 23.24
CA PHE A 188 14.11 4.56 23.40
C PHE A 188 14.23 5.99 22.89
N PRO A 189 13.27 6.52 22.14
CA PRO A 189 12.20 5.77 21.49
C PRO A 189 12.69 4.90 20.31
N LYS A 190 11.96 3.82 20.02
CA LYS A 190 12.17 2.93 18.89
C LYS A 190 11.23 3.37 17.76
N ILE A 191 11.77 3.91 16.69
CA ILE A 191 10.99 4.43 15.56
C ILE A 191 11.23 3.55 14.34
N ILE A 192 10.17 3.26 13.59
CA ILE A 192 10.23 2.42 12.40
C ILE A 192 9.53 3.06 11.21
N THR A 193 10.07 2.83 10.01
CA THR A 193 9.38 3.05 8.73
C THR A 193 9.48 1.79 7.88
N VAL A 194 8.38 1.38 7.26
CA VAL A 194 8.34 0.30 6.26
C VAL A 194 7.84 0.89 4.96
N ALA A 195 8.76 1.22 4.07
CA ALA A 195 8.44 1.90 2.81
C ALA A 195 9.59 1.83 1.81
N ARG A 196 9.30 2.02 0.53
CA ARG A 196 10.36 2.25 -0.46
C ARG A 196 11.14 3.52 -0.12
N LEU A 197 12.44 3.51 -0.35
CA LEU A 197 13.31 4.68 -0.16
C LEU A 197 13.13 5.65 -1.34
N GLU A 198 12.03 6.40 -1.30
CA GLU A 198 11.62 7.42 -2.27
C GLU A 198 11.42 8.76 -1.54
N LYS A 199 11.70 9.90 -2.20
CA LYS A 199 11.56 11.25 -1.63
C LYS A 199 10.21 11.48 -0.97
N ARG A 200 9.13 11.07 -1.64
CA ARG A 200 7.75 11.24 -1.14
C ARG A 200 7.47 10.56 0.20
N LYS A 201 8.33 9.66 0.67
CA LYS A 201 8.17 8.94 1.95
C LYS A 201 8.74 9.70 3.16
N GLY A 202 9.44 10.81 2.91
CA GLY A 202 9.88 11.74 3.95
C GLY A 202 11.10 11.28 4.76
N HIS A 203 11.86 10.27 4.31
CA HIS A 203 13.02 9.72 5.04
C HIS A 203 14.07 10.77 5.39
N GLU A 204 14.34 11.73 4.51
CA GLU A 204 15.27 12.84 4.76
C GLU A 204 14.84 13.64 6.01
N LYS A 205 13.57 14.05 6.07
CA LYS A 205 13.02 14.80 7.21
C LYS A 205 13.01 13.97 8.50
N ILE A 206 12.83 12.64 8.37
CA ILE A 206 12.98 11.75 9.53
C ILE A 206 14.39 11.80 10.08
N LEU A 207 15.44 11.68 9.26
CA LEU A 207 16.82 11.74 9.68
C LEU A 207 17.16 13.07 10.39
N MET A 208 16.70 14.20 9.83
CA MET A 208 16.86 15.51 10.45
C MET A 208 16.13 15.58 11.81
N SER A 209 14.93 15.01 11.92
CA SER A 209 14.18 14.95 13.17
C SER A 209 14.90 14.09 14.22
N ILE A 210 15.46 12.93 13.83
CA ILE A 210 16.26 12.06 14.71
C ILE A 210 17.49 12.80 15.24
N LYS A 211 18.18 13.58 14.39
CA LYS A 211 19.32 14.41 14.81
C LYS A 211 18.94 15.37 15.93
N ASN A 212 17.80 16.06 15.78
CA ASN A 212 17.34 17.01 16.78
C ASN A 212 16.86 16.31 18.07
N LEU A 213 16.19 15.17 17.94
CA LEU A 213 15.69 14.39 19.07
C LEU A 213 16.81 13.71 19.87
N LYS A 214 17.96 13.43 19.27
CA LYS A 214 19.09 12.75 19.93
C LYS A 214 19.59 13.48 21.18
N ALA A 215 19.51 14.82 21.20
CA ALA A 215 19.88 15.61 22.40
C ALA A 215 19.01 15.28 23.60
N ARG A 216 17.72 15.02 23.38
CA ARG A 216 16.74 14.68 24.44
C ARG A 216 16.62 13.18 24.69
N TYR A 217 16.82 12.38 23.64
CA TYR A 217 16.72 10.92 23.66
C TYR A 217 18.04 10.32 23.15
N PRO A 218 19.10 10.26 23.98
CA PRO A 218 20.43 9.81 23.54
C PRO A 218 20.44 8.39 22.97
N ASN A 219 19.51 7.54 23.43
CA ASN A 219 19.36 6.15 23.01
C ASN A 219 18.27 5.95 21.95
N ILE A 220 17.91 7.00 21.19
CA ILE A 220 16.92 6.88 20.10
C ILE A 220 17.41 5.89 19.04
N LYS A 221 16.50 5.08 18.49
CA LYS A 221 16.80 4.19 17.37
C LYS A 221 15.74 4.32 16.28
N TYR A 222 16.20 4.48 15.05
CA TYR A 222 15.37 4.50 13.86
C TYR A 222 15.74 3.33 12.95
N VAL A 223 14.75 2.52 12.59
CA VAL A 223 14.88 1.41 11.64
C VAL A 223 14.03 1.72 10.40
N SER A 224 14.67 1.77 9.25
CA SER A 224 13.98 1.92 7.95
C SER A 224 14.09 0.62 7.18
N ILE A 225 12.94 0.04 6.82
CA ILE A 225 12.84 -1.22 6.07
C ILE A 225 12.35 -0.91 4.67
N GLY A 226 13.16 -1.26 3.66
CA GLY A 226 12.83 -1.15 2.26
C GLY A 226 13.98 -0.70 1.39
N SER A 227 13.83 -0.87 0.10
CA SER A 227 14.79 -0.46 -0.93
C SER A 227 14.27 0.73 -1.75
N GLY A 228 15.15 1.38 -2.49
CA GLY A 228 14.76 2.48 -3.37
C GLY A 228 15.92 3.34 -3.83
N ASN A 229 15.64 4.25 -4.76
CA ASN A 229 16.65 5.11 -5.40
C ASN A 229 17.30 6.13 -4.45
N GLU A 230 16.66 6.45 -3.33
CA GLU A 230 17.22 7.38 -2.33
C GLU A 230 18.21 6.71 -1.34
N LYS A 231 18.46 5.40 -1.44
CA LYS A 231 19.33 4.67 -0.50
C LYS A 231 20.67 5.35 -0.28
N ASN A 232 21.39 5.63 -1.37
CA ASN A 232 22.73 6.23 -1.31
C ASN A 232 22.71 7.63 -0.70
N ASN A 233 21.73 8.45 -1.09
CA ASN A 233 21.54 9.81 -0.58
C ASN A 233 21.25 9.80 0.93
N LEU A 234 20.34 8.90 1.36
CA LEU A 234 19.97 8.78 2.78
C LEU A 234 21.11 8.22 3.63
N THR A 235 21.89 7.29 3.10
CA THR A 235 23.07 6.76 3.79
C THR A 235 24.15 7.84 3.95
N LYS A 236 24.39 8.65 2.91
CA LYS A 236 25.31 9.78 2.97
C LYS A 236 24.85 10.82 4.01
N LEU A 237 23.59 11.23 3.94
CA LEU A 237 23.00 12.17 4.89
C LEU A 237 23.07 11.65 6.34
N CYS A 238 22.84 10.37 6.56
CA CYS A 238 22.95 9.73 7.88
C CYS A 238 24.35 9.94 8.49
N ARG A 239 25.41 9.72 7.69
CA ARG A 239 26.81 9.94 8.11
C ARG A 239 27.10 11.43 8.36
N GLU A 240 26.65 12.32 7.46
CA GLU A 240 26.83 13.77 7.62
C GLU A 240 26.18 14.30 8.90
N LEU A 241 25.06 13.70 9.31
CA LEU A 241 24.37 14.03 10.56
C LEU A 241 24.95 13.32 11.80
N GLY A 242 25.91 12.41 11.63
CA GLY A 242 26.51 11.62 12.74
C GLY A 242 25.51 10.66 13.39
N LEU A 243 24.68 9.97 12.57
CA LEU A 243 23.60 9.10 13.03
C LEU A 243 23.85 7.61 12.76
N ASP A 244 25.10 7.21 12.46
CA ASP A 244 25.42 5.82 12.07
C ASP A 244 25.03 4.78 13.11
N LYS A 245 25.02 5.16 14.40
CA LYS A 245 24.62 4.27 15.51
C LYS A 245 23.10 4.23 15.71
N GLU A 246 22.43 5.35 15.51
CA GLU A 246 21.00 5.52 15.75
C GLU A 246 20.12 5.01 14.61
N VAL A 247 20.66 4.92 13.38
CA VAL A 247 19.88 4.58 12.17
C VAL A 247 20.33 3.26 11.59
N SER A 248 19.35 2.43 11.22
CA SER A 248 19.58 1.19 10.49
C SER A 248 18.68 1.14 9.25
N PHE A 249 19.28 0.94 8.07
CA PHE A 249 18.58 0.67 6.82
C PHE A 249 18.61 -0.82 6.52
N LEU A 250 17.45 -1.49 6.51
CA LEU A 250 17.30 -2.91 6.27
C LEU A 250 16.60 -3.16 4.94
N GLU A 251 17.12 -4.10 4.15
CA GLU A 251 16.55 -4.50 2.86
C GLU A 251 16.42 -6.01 2.79
N ASN A 252 15.43 -6.50 2.05
CA ASN A 252 15.23 -7.92 1.76
C ASN A 252 15.21 -8.82 3.01
N ILE A 253 14.71 -8.31 4.14
CA ILE A 253 14.58 -9.08 5.38
C ILE A 253 13.36 -10.00 5.32
N ASP A 254 13.37 -11.03 6.15
CA ASP A 254 12.22 -11.93 6.34
C ASP A 254 10.98 -11.15 6.78
N ASN A 255 9.81 -11.55 6.29
CA ASN A 255 8.55 -10.90 6.63
C ASN A 255 8.23 -11.03 8.13
N SER A 256 8.63 -12.14 8.77
CA SER A 256 8.43 -12.34 10.21
C SER A 256 9.32 -11.42 11.03
N LEU A 257 10.56 -11.16 10.58
CA LEU A 257 11.44 -10.15 11.20
C LEU A 257 10.89 -8.74 11.03
N LYS A 258 10.38 -8.40 9.83
CA LYS A 258 9.70 -7.11 9.60
C LYS A 258 8.55 -6.91 10.59
N ILE A 259 7.73 -7.93 10.77
CA ILE A 259 6.60 -7.90 11.71
C ILE A 259 7.09 -7.73 13.16
N ALA A 260 8.13 -8.47 13.56
CA ALA A 260 8.71 -8.37 14.90
C ALA A 260 9.27 -6.95 15.17
N LEU A 261 9.96 -6.35 14.19
CA LEU A 261 10.46 -4.98 14.28
C LEU A 261 9.32 -3.97 14.41
N ILE A 262 8.24 -4.12 13.65
CA ILE A 262 7.05 -3.26 13.79
C ILE A 262 6.52 -3.38 15.22
N LYS A 263 6.21 -4.59 15.70
CA LYS A 263 5.60 -4.81 17.02
C LYS A 263 6.46 -4.29 18.17
N ASN A 264 7.79 -4.40 18.06
CA ASN A 264 8.74 -3.96 19.08
C ASN A 264 9.10 -2.47 18.98
N SER A 265 8.51 -1.72 18.04
CA SER A 265 8.68 -0.27 17.93
C SER A 265 7.66 0.49 18.79
N ASN A 266 8.02 1.73 19.17
CA ASN A 266 7.14 2.64 19.88
C ASN A 266 6.28 3.47 18.89
N LEU A 267 6.83 3.73 17.69
CA LEU A 267 6.22 4.64 16.73
C LEU A 267 6.52 4.23 15.29
N PHE A 268 5.49 4.16 14.46
CA PHE A 268 5.62 4.08 13.01
C PHE A 268 5.63 5.50 12.43
N LEU A 269 6.67 5.87 11.69
CA LEU A 269 6.85 7.23 11.18
C LEU A 269 7.04 7.23 9.67
N MET A 270 6.13 7.83 8.93
CA MET A 270 6.24 8.01 7.48
C MET A 270 5.55 9.33 7.07
N PRO A 271 6.18 10.49 7.28
CA PRO A 271 5.62 11.82 6.99
C PRO A 271 5.62 12.08 5.47
N THR A 272 4.67 11.47 4.79
CA THR A 272 4.58 11.51 3.33
C THR A 272 4.33 12.92 2.79
N ILE A 273 4.93 13.19 1.64
CA ILE A 273 4.78 14.46 0.89
C ILE A 273 4.36 14.17 -0.55
N ILE A 274 3.93 15.19 -1.25
CA ILE A 274 3.77 15.15 -2.70
C ILE A 274 5.16 15.39 -3.34
N ASP A 275 5.62 14.44 -4.15
CA ASP A 275 6.81 14.57 -4.98
C ASP A 275 6.38 14.48 -6.45
N ASN A 276 6.34 15.62 -7.13
CA ASN A 276 5.77 15.77 -8.47
C ASN A 276 4.33 15.24 -8.55
N LYS A 277 4.12 14.13 -9.29
CA LYS A 277 2.82 13.44 -9.41
C LYS A 277 2.67 12.29 -8.42
N SER A 278 3.72 11.98 -7.67
CA SER A 278 3.75 10.83 -6.79
C SER A 278 3.26 11.24 -5.40
N VAL A 279 2.21 10.61 -4.95
CA VAL A 279 1.58 10.84 -3.65
C VAL A 279 1.19 9.50 -3.02
N GLU A 280 1.12 9.46 -1.70
CA GLU A 280 0.63 8.27 -0.99
C GLU A 280 -0.88 8.13 -1.18
N GLY A 281 -1.32 7.01 -1.77
CA GLY A 281 -2.73 6.79 -2.03
C GLY A 281 -3.54 6.43 -0.78
N PHE A 282 -2.95 5.68 0.15
CA PHE A 282 -3.56 5.26 1.40
C PHE A 282 -2.52 5.02 2.50
N GLY A 283 -1.47 4.23 2.20
CA GLY A 283 -0.44 3.86 3.17
C GLY A 283 -0.79 2.59 3.95
N ILE A 284 -0.83 1.45 3.26
CA ILE A 284 -1.12 0.14 3.87
C ILE A 284 -0.22 -0.13 5.09
N SER A 285 1.03 0.31 5.06
CA SER A 285 1.97 0.12 6.17
C SER A 285 1.57 0.81 7.47
N TYR A 286 0.78 1.90 7.43
CA TYR A 286 0.20 2.49 8.65
C TYR A 286 -0.78 1.54 9.33
N VAL A 287 -1.67 0.93 8.56
CA VAL A 287 -2.66 0.00 9.12
C VAL A 287 -2.05 -1.36 9.46
N GLU A 288 -0.97 -1.77 8.78
CA GLU A 288 -0.15 -2.92 9.20
C GLU A 288 0.46 -2.66 10.58
N ALA A 289 1.11 -1.51 10.79
CA ALA A 289 1.65 -1.12 12.09
C ALA A 289 0.55 -1.01 13.16
N ALA A 290 -0.57 -0.39 12.83
CA ALA A 290 -1.73 -0.28 13.70
C ALA A 290 -2.24 -1.65 14.17
N SER A 291 -2.23 -2.67 13.30
CA SER A 291 -2.69 -4.02 13.64
C SER A 291 -1.84 -4.71 14.72
N TYR A 292 -0.61 -4.25 14.91
CA TYR A 292 0.30 -4.69 15.99
C TYR A 292 0.32 -3.71 17.19
N GLY A 293 -0.63 -2.80 17.28
CA GLY A 293 -0.73 -1.85 18.40
C GLY A 293 0.29 -0.72 18.34
N VAL A 294 0.83 -0.39 17.17
CA VAL A 294 1.81 0.67 16.99
C VAL A 294 1.13 1.92 16.42
N SER A 295 1.23 3.02 17.15
CA SER A 295 0.74 4.33 16.70
C SER A 295 1.56 4.86 15.52
N SER A 296 0.95 5.70 14.69
CA SER A 296 1.61 6.20 13.48
C SER A 296 1.62 7.73 13.40
N ILE A 297 2.67 8.28 12.78
CA ILE A 297 2.67 9.66 12.26
C ILE A 297 2.73 9.58 10.74
N GLY A 298 1.72 10.18 10.08
CA GLY A 298 1.61 10.26 8.63
C GLY A 298 1.61 11.70 8.14
N GLY A 299 1.95 11.92 6.86
CA GLY A 299 1.88 13.22 6.24
C GLY A 299 0.45 13.63 5.89
N LYS A 300 0.14 14.93 5.93
CA LYS A 300 -1.18 15.49 5.56
C LYS A 300 -1.52 15.34 4.07
N ASP A 301 -0.50 15.19 3.24
CA ASP A 301 -0.66 15.06 1.80
C ASP A 301 -0.95 13.62 1.40
N GLY A 302 -2.10 13.38 0.79
CA GLY A 302 -2.50 12.05 0.32
C GLY A 302 -3.51 11.35 1.22
N GLY A 303 -3.48 10.01 1.19
CA GLY A 303 -4.49 9.17 1.83
C GLY A 303 -4.18 8.73 3.26
N ALA A 304 -3.13 9.27 3.91
CA ALA A 304 -2.75 8.86 5.27
C ALA A 304 -3.86 9.12 6.31
N SER A 305 -4.69 10.17 6.12
CA SER A 305 -5.83 10.48 6.99
C SER A 305 -6.95 9.43 6.99
N ASP A 306 -6.98 8.55 6.01
CA ASP A 306 -7.90 7.40 5.99
C ASP A 306 -7.34 6.19 6.77
N ALA A 307 -6.01 6.09 6.82
CA ALA A 307 -5.29 5.03 7.52
C ALA A 307 -4.98 5.37 8.99
N ILE A 308 -4.97 6.66 9.35
CA ILE A 308 -4.69 7.17 10.70
C ILE A 308 -5.86 8.06 11.14
N SER A 309 -6.49 7.74 12.25
CA SER A 309 -7.43 8.64 12.91
C SER A 309 -6.65 9.63 13.76
N HIS A 310 -6.56 10.88 13.28
CA HIS A 310 -5.78 11.94 13.94
C HIS A 310 -6.20 12.13 15.41
N GLU A 311 -5.21 12.22 16.31
CA GLU A 311 -5.35 12.34 17.77
C GLU A 311 -6.06 11.16 18.47
N LYS A 312 -6.31 10.06 17.74
CA LYS A 312 -6.88 8.83 18.31
C LYS A 312 -5.95 7.63 18.11
N THR A 313 -5.48 7.40 16.87
CA THR A 313 -4.62 6.26 16.55
C THR A 313 -3.20 6.69 16.18
N GLY A 314 -2.97 7.99 16.12
CA GLY A 314 -1.71 8.61 15.75
C GLY A 314 -1.90 10.08 15.38
N LEU A 315 -0.93 10.66 14.69
CA LEU A 315 -0.97 12.06 14.27
C LEU A 315 -0.80 12.19 12.76
N ILE A 316 -1.42 13.23 12.20
CA ILE A 316 -1.17 13.73 10.85
C ILE A 316 -0.36 15.01 10.98
N CYS A 317 0.78 15.08 10.31
CA CYS A 317 1.70 16.23 10.33
C CYS A 317 1.90 16.81 8.92
N ASP A 318 2.48 18.00 8.84
CA ASP A 318 3.02 18.50 7.58
C ASP A 318 4.37 17.82 7.30
N GLY A 319 4.41 16.92 6.33
CA GLY A 319 5.63 16.20 5.94
C GLY A 319 6.72 17.09 5.33
N ASN A 320 6.37 18.32 4.91
CA ASN A 320 7.33 19.30 4.40
C ASN A 320 7.95 20.17 5.52
N ASP A 321 7.31 20.23 6.69
CA ASP A 321 7.75 21.03 7.82
C ASP A 321 8.43 20.16 8.88
N LEU A 322 9.74 20.40 9.09
CA LEU A 322 10.54 19.68 10.07
C LEU A 322 10.02 19.88 11.51
N ASN A 323 9.57 21.09 11.84
CA ASN A 323 9.02 21.38 13.16
C ASN A 323 7.70 20.66 13.41
N SER A 324 6.85 20.52 12.40
CA SER A 324 5.60 19.76 12.47
C SER A 324 5.89 18.28 12.72
N ILE A 325 6.89 17.69 12.06
CA ILE A 325 7.31 16.30 12.27
C ILE A 325 7.86 16.13 13.68
N TYR A 326 8.83 16.99 14.06
CA TYR A 326 9.50 16.95 15.36
C TYR A 326 8.48 17.04 16.51
N SER A 327 7.61 18.04 16.50
CA SER A 327 6.60 18.25 17.54
C SER A 327 5.59 17.10 17.62
N SER A 328 5.26 16.50 16.47
CA SER A 328 4.39 15.32 16.44
C SER A 328 5.06 14.10 17.09
N ILE A 329 6.35 13.89 16.86
CA ILE A 329 7.10 12.81 17.52
C ILE A 329 7.14 13.06 19.03
N GLU A 330 7.51 14.25 19.46
CA GLU A 330 7.52 14.58 20.88
C GLU A 330 6.16 14.39 21.54
N LYS A 331 5.08 14.89 20.92
CA LYS A 331 3.70 14.75 21.45
C LYS A 331 3.30 13.29 21.67
N ILE A 332 3.75 12.37 20.82
CA ILE A 332 3.44 10.94 20.94
C ILE A 332 4.33 10.26 21.99
N ILE A 333 5.62 10.63 22.04
CA ILE A 333 6.58 9.99 22.96
C ILE A 333 6.42 10.50 24.40
N GLN A 334 6.16 11.80 24.55
CA GLN A 334 5.88 12.38 25.87
C GLN A 334 4.64 11.75 26.49
N ASN A 335 4.68 11.51 27.80
CA ASN A 335 3.57 10.90 28.56
C ASN A 335 3.11 9.54 28.00
N GLU A 336 3.99 8.86 27.26
CA GLU A 336 3.74 7.52 26.69
C GLU A 336 2.45 7.41 25.83
N LYS A 337 2.02 8.51 25.20
CA LYS A 337 0.81 8.52 24.34
C LYS A 337 0.85 7.48 23.22
N TYR A 338 2.05 7.05 22.80
CA TYR A 338 2.19 5.95 21.83
C TYR A 338 1.50 4.66 22.31
N LYS A 339 1.41 4.41 23.65
CA LYS A 339 0.72 3.24 24.19
C LYS A 339 -0.81 3.37 24.07
N GLU A 340 -1.34 4.55 24.38
CA GLU A 340 -2.76 4.84 24.27
C GLU A 340 -3.21 4.79 22.80
N PHE A 341 -2.54 5.56 21.95
CA PHE A 341 -2.82 5.59 20.51
C PHE A 341 -2.62 4.23 19.86
N GLY A 342 -1.64 3.43 20.31
CA GLY A 342 -1.40 2.09 19.84
C GLY A 342 -2.57 1.15 20.11
N LYS A 343 -3.16 1.19 21.31
CA LYS A 343 -4.37 0.40 21.65
C LYS A 343 -5.55 0.77 20.76
N GLU A 344 -5.77 2.06 20.54
CA GLU A 344 -6.85 2.52 19.67
C GLU A 344 -6.56 2.18 18.18
N ALA A 345 -5.28 2.26 17.76
CA ALA A 345 -4.85 1.86 16.42
C ALA A 345 -5.13 0.38 16.15
N GLU A 346 -4.84 -0.51 17.11
CA GLU A 346 -5.16 -1.93 17.00
C GLU A 346 -6.67 -2.16 16.79
N LYS A 347 -7.52 -1.51 17.57
CA LYS A 347 -8.98 -1.61 17.41
C LYS A 347 -9.42 -1.09 16.04
N PHE A 348 -8.90 0.07 15.64
CA PHE A 348 -9.20 0.72 14.36
C PHE A 348 -8.78 -0.12 13.16
N SER A 349 -7.66 -0.83 13.25
CA SER A 349 -7.12 -1.65 12.16
C SER A 349 -8.04 -2.82 11.78
N LYS A 350 -8.88 -3.30 12.71
CA LYS A 350 -9.76 -4.48 12.50
C LYS A 350 -10.76 -4.30 11.36
N LYS A 351 -11.10 -3.08 11.00
CA LYS A 351 -11.99 -2.81 9.85
C LYS A 351 -11.30 -3.07 8.51
N PHE A 352 -9.96 -3.05 8.48
CA PHE A 352 -9.16 -3.30 7.28
C PHE A 352 -8.74 -4.77 7.11
N TYR A 353 -9.14 -5.68 7.99
CA TYR A 353 -8.83 -7.10 7.79
C TYR A 353 -9.54 -7.65 6.55
N TRP A 354 -8.83 -8.49 5.77
CA TRP A 354 -9.32 -9.02 4.51
C TRP A 354 -10.72 -9.64 4.60
N ASN A 355 -11.02 -10.35 5.69
CA ASN A 355 -12.35 -10.95 5.88
C ASN A 355 -13.49 -9.91 5.94
N LYS A 356 -13.19 -8.65 6.25
CA LYS A 356 -14.15 -7.52 6.23
C LYS A 356 -14.13 -6.80 4.88
N VAL A 357 -12.93 -6.49 4.38
CA VAL A 357 -12.75 -5.76 3.13
C VAL A 357 -13.30 -6.55 1.94
N VAL A 358 -13.07 -7.87 1.87
CA VAL A 358 -13.62 -8.70 0.79
C VAL A 358 -15.16 -8.69 0.79
N GLN A 359 -15.79 -8.58 1.96
CA GLN A 359 -17.24 -8.50 2.05
C GLN A 359 -17.79 -7.21 1.39
N GLU A 360 -17.04 -6.10 1.47
CA GLU A 360 -17.39 -4.86 0.77
C GLU A 360 -17.35 -5.06 -0.74
N TYR A 361 -16.32 -5.77 -1.27
CA TYR A 361 -16.27 -6.14 -2.69
C TYR A 361 -17.45 -7.05 -3.10
N ILE A 362 -17.77 -8.05 -2.29
CA ILE A 362 -18.90 -8.95 -2.57
C ILE A 362 -20.24 -8.19 -2.58
N ASN A 363 -20.44 -7.28 -1.62
CA ASN A 363 -21.63 -6.45 -1.55
C ASN A 363 -21.71 -5.49 -2.76
N LEU A 364 -20.58 -4.88 -3.13
CA LEU A 364 -20.51 -4.07 -4.35
C LEU A 364 -20.87 -4.89 -5.59
N ILE A 365 -20.28 -6.08 -5.78
CA ILE A 365 -20.56 -6.95 -6.92
C ILE A 365 -22.04 -7.34 -6.97
N LYS A 366 -22.70 -7.58 -5.84
CA LYS A 366 -24.13 -7.88 -5.80
C LYS A 366 -24.99 -6.68 -6.19
N SER A 367 -24.54 -5.45 -5.90
CA SER A 367 -25.31 -4.22 -6.17
C SER A 367 -25.16 -3.71 -7.60
N LEU A 368 -24.16 -4.15 -8.36
CA LEU A 368 -23.99 -3.90 -9.79
C LEU A 368 -24.86 -4.84 -10.63
#